data_490234e6127ccbb54163600bef133268
#
_entry.id   490234e6127ccbb54163600bef133268
#
_cell.length_a   1.000
_cell.length_b   1.000
_cell.length_c   1.000
_cell.angle_alpha   90.00
_cell.angle_beta   90.00
_cell.angle_gamma   90.00
#
_symmetry.space_group_name_H-M   'P 1'
#
loop_
_entity.id
_entity.type
_entity.pdbx_description
1 polymer ?
#
loop_
_entity_poly.entity_id
_entity_poly.type
_entity_poly.pdbx_seq_one_letter_code
_entity_poly.pdbx_strand_id
1 'polypeptide(L)'
;KTSTVKSVNCKYYSYYADKDAIELSKVSFNVRGTASIFIEFQSPATDISVSVTGATETHDTYVYGIRLYLVGNGNADVVISGKALSSSTANAYVSILGADENASIKTISNPLVTNSTTARKIAKFVAEYVKLRVSSEFAYRGNPELDVLDTVCGESEFTGDFNGLVLHNEIKYDGTLSGKAVLKRR
;
A
#
# COMPACT_ATOMS: atom_id res chain seq x y z
N LYS A 1 0.68 -33.08 -0.72
CA LYS A 1 -0.23 -32.34 0.20
C LYS A 1 -1.03 -31.33 -0.61
N THR A 2 -2.36 -31.35 -0.48
CA THR A 2 -3.27 -30.40 -1.11
C THR A 2 -3.12 -28.98 -0.54
N SER A 3 -3.45 -27.94 -1.28
CA SER A 3 -3.36 -26.56 -0.82
C SER A 3 -4.39 -26.26 0.27
N THR A 4 -3.98 -25.62 1.36
CA THR A 4 -4.87 -25.10 2.40
C THR A 4 -5.60 -23.80 1.96
N VAL A 5 -5.25 -23.25 0.81
CA VAL A 5 -5.87 -22.07 0.18
C VAL A 5 -6.37 -22.48 -1.20
N LYS A 6 -7.67 -22.33 -1.47
CA LYS A 6 -8.28 -22.66 -2.76
C LYS A 6 -8.31 -21.50 -3.75
N SER A 7 -8.30 -20.27 -3.24
CA SER A 7 -8.24 -19.09 -4.08
C SER A 7 -7.67 -17.89 -3.34
N VAL A 8 -7.12 -16.97 -4.10
CA VAL A 8 -6.69 -15.66 -3.62
C VAL A 8 -7.60 -14.60 -4.23
N ASN A 9 -8.15 -13.77 -3.39
CA ASN A 9 -8.99 -12.63 -3.75
C ASN A 9 -8.25 -11.34 -3.41
N CYS A 10 -8.04 -10.47 -4.38
CA CYS A 10 -7.48 -9.15 -4.17
C CYS A 10 -8.54 -8.09 -4.45
N LYS A 11 -8.91 -7.31 -3.43
CA LYS A 11 -9.80 -6.15 -3.58
C LYS A 11 -9.05 -5.02 -4.26
N TYR A 12 -9.73 -4.32 -5.16
CA TYR A 12 -9.26 -3.06 -5.72
C TYR A 12 -10.34 -1.99 -5.59
N TYR A 13 -9.91 -0.74 -5.56
CA TYR A 13 -10.74 0.41 -5.24
C TYR A 13 -10.80 1.36 -6.43
N SER A 14 -11.99 1.82 -6.79
CA SER A 14 -12.19 2.88 -7.75
C SER A 14 -12.69 4.11 -7.00
N TYR A 15 -11.95 5.21 -7.10
CA TYR A 15 -12.31 6.47 -6.46
C TYR A 15 -12.98 7.39 -7.47
N TYR A 16 -14.01 8.09 -7.05
CA TYR A 16 -14.72 9.08 -7.86
C TYR A 16 -15.15 10.27 -6.98
N ALA A 17 -15.13 11.45 -7.58
CA ALA A 17 -15.60 12.66 -6.92
C ALA A 17 -17.12 12.76 -6.99
N ASP A 18 -17.76 13.22 -5.94
CA ASP A 18 -19.17 13.55 -5.94
C ASP A 18 -19.45 14.71 -6.91
N LYS A 19 -20.69 14.81 -7.39
CA LYS A 19 -21.05 15.83 -8.39
C LYS A 19 -21.00 17.23 -7.80
N ASP A 20 -21.49 17.38 -6.56
CA ASP A 20 -21.66 18.67 -5.91
C ASP A 20 -20.56 18.92 -4.89
N ALA A 21 -20.09 20.16 -4.82
CA ALA A 21 -19.18 20.58 -3.77
C ALA A 21 -19.97 20.78 -2.46
N ILE A 22 -19.38 20.34 -1.36
CA ILE A 22 -19.91 20.50 -0.01
C ILE A 22 -18.98 21.36 0.83
N GLU A 23 -19.47 21.93 1.92
CA GLU A 23 -18.63 22.58 2.92
C GLU A 23 -17.87 21.49 3.69
N LEU A 24 -16.54 21.51 3.58
CA LEU A 24 -15.64 20.56 4.24
C LEU A 24 -15.24 21.03 5.65
N SER A 25 -15.11 22.34 5.81
CA SER A 25 -14.75 22.96 7.10
C SER A 25 -15.11 24.45 7.10
N LYS A 26 -15.53 24.93 8.27
CA LYS A 26 -15.73 26.37 8.52
C LYS A 26 -15.10 26.70 9.87
N VAL A 27 -14.13 27.60 9.86
CA VAL A 27 -13.35 27.95 11.05
C VAL A 27 -13.04 29.44 11.06
N SER A 28 -12.89 30.02 12.26
CA SER A 28 -12.49 31.40 12.47
C SER A 28 -11.21 31.45 13.27
N PHE A 29 -10.28 32.31 12.86
CA PHE A 29 -8.98 32.47 13.48
C PHE A 29 -8.72 33.93 13.82
N ASN A 30 -8.02 34.18 14.92
CA ASN A 30 -7.44 35.49 15.17
C ASN A 30 -5.99 35.50 14.66
N VAL A 31 -5.77 36.16 13.54
CA VAL A 31 -4.47 36.26 12.87
C VAL A 31 -3.72 37.50 13.37
N ARG A 32 -2.44 37.35 13.72
CA ARG A 32 -1.54 38.44 14.07
C ARG A 32 -0.26 38.30 13.25
N GLY A 33 -0.15 39.07 12.17
CA GLY A 33 0.94 38.96 11.22
C GLY A 33 0.74 37.75 10.28
N THR A 34 1.61 36.75 10.38
CA THR A 34 1.57 35.53 9.54
C THR A 34 1.24 34.31 10.38
N ALA A 35 0.30 33.49 9.93
CA ALA A 35 -0.06 32.22 10.55
C ALA A 35 -0.05 31.08 9.52
N SER A 36 0.43 29.90 9.92
CA SER A 36 0.34 28.68 9.13
C SER A 36 -0.49 27.65 9.90
N ILE A 37 -1.56 27.14 9.30
CA ILE A 37 -2.54 26.28 9.94
C ILE A 37 -2.82 25.11 9.03
N PHE A 38 -2.86 23.89 9.57
CA PHE A 38 -3.32 22.70 8.85
C PHE A 38 -4.73 22.35 9.33
N ILE A 39 -5.66 22.19 8.38
CA ILE A 39 -7.05 21.79 8.63
C ILE A 39 -7.25 20.42 7.99
N GLU A 40 -7.56 19.43 8.83
CA GLU A 40 -7.85 18.07 8.39
C GLU A 40 -9.33 17.92 8.04
N PHE A 41 -9.64 17.18 6.97
CA PHE A 41 -10.99 16.86 6.56
C PHE A 41 -11.46 15.55 7.17
N GLN A 42 -12.73 15.45 7.49
CA GLN A 42 -13.34 14.19 7.99
C GLN A 42 -13.37 13.09 6.93
N SER A 43 -13.40 13.46 5.65
CA SER A 43 -13.41 12.57 4.51
C SER A 43 -12.49 13.10 3.43
N PRO A 44 -11.90 12.20 2.59
CA PRO A 44 -11.05 12.62 1.48
C PRO A 44 -11.86 13.48 0.50
N ALA A 45 -11.24 14.51 -0.04
CA ALA A 45 -11.89 15.45 -0.95
C ALA A 45 -10.97 15.88 -2.10
N THR A 46 -11.58 16.37 -3.16
CA THR A 46 -10.91 16.97 -4.33
C THR A 46 -11.63 18.27 -4.75
N ASP A 47 -11.08 18.97 -5.74
CA ASP A 47 -11.62 20.25 -6.23
C ASP A 47 -11.82 21.25 -5.07
N ILE A 48 -10.81 21.36 -4.22
CA ILE A 48 -10.88 22.16 -2.99
C ILE A 48 -10.81 23.64 -3.35
N SER A 49 -11.73 24.40 -2.80
CA SER A 49 -11.78 25.86 -2.89
C SER A 49 -11.81 26.47 -1.49
N VAL A 50 -11.14 27.61 -1.35
CA VAL A 50 -11.03 28.32 -0.08
C VAL A 50 -11.59 29.72 -0.25
N SER A 51 -12.41 30.14 0.70
CA SER A 51 -12.88 31.52 0.82
C SER A 51 -12.47 32.06 2.17
N VAL A 52 -11.71 33.15 2.19
CA VAL A 52 -11.24 33.81 3.42
C VAL A 52 -11.71 35.23 3.46
N THR A 53 -12.26 35.62 4.60
CA THR A 53 -12.63 37.02 4.89
C THR A 53 -11.77 37.52 6.06
N GLY A 54 -11.22 38.72 5.95
CA GLY A 54 -10.44 39.37 7.01
C GLY A 54 -8.91 39.09 6.98
N ALA A 55 -8.43 38.26 6.05
CA ALA A 55 -7.01 38.04 5.81
C ALA A 55 -6.71 37.75 4.34
N THR A 56 -5.44 37.88 3.95
CA THR A 56 -4.94 37.36 2.67
C THR A 56 -4.48 35.91 2.91
N GLU A 57 -4.81 35.02 1.94
CA GLU A 57 -4.47 33.61 2.05
C GLU A 57 -3.67 33.09 0.85
N THR A 58 -2.84 32.09 1.11
CA THR A 58 -2.33 31.11 0.14
C THR A 58 -2.45 29.72 0.76
N HIS A 59 -2.50 28.67 -0.05
CA HIS A 59 -2.73 27.36 0.48
C HIS A 59 -2.11 26.24 -0.35
N ASP A 60 -1.81 25.12 0.33
CA ASP A 60 -1.46 23.83 -0.28
C ASP A 60 -2.58 22.84 0.01
N THR A 61 -3.09 22.19 -1.02
CA THR A 61 -4.20 21.23 -0.91
C THR A 61 -3.69 19.79 -0.86
N TYR A 62 -4.32 19.00 -0.01
CA TYR A 62 -4.10 17.54 0.13
C TYR A 62 -5.46 16.84 0.12
N VAL A 63 -5.46 15.55 -0.18
CA VAL A 63 -6.69 14.74 -0.25
C VAL A 63 -7.45 14.71 1.10
N TYR A 64 -6.74 14.76 2.22
CA TYR A 64 -7.30 14.71 3.58
C TYR A 64 -7.18 16.01 4.36
N GLY A 65 -6.80 17.10 3.72
CA GLY A 65 -6.65 18.37 4.43
C GLY A 65 -6.10 19.48 3.57
N ILE A 66 -5.91 20.63 4.18
CA ILE A 66 -5.36 21.82 3.55
C ILE A 66 -4.42 22.52 4.52
N ARG A 67 -3.31 22.99 4.02
CA ARG A 67 -2.43 23.90 4.76
C ARG A 67 -2.68 25.32 4.29
N LEU A 68 -3.16 26.15 5.20
CA LEU A 68 -3.41 27.58 4.96
C LEU A 68 -2.25 28.42 5.50
N TYR A 69 -1.89 29.42 4.72
CA TYR A 69 -0.97 30.49 5.14
C TYR A 69 -1.78 31.79 5.12
N LEU A 70 -2.01 32.35 6.29
CA LEU A 70 -2.83 33.54 6.47
C LEU A 70 -1.94 34.74 6.84
N VAL A 71 -2.17 35.88 6.21
CA VAL A 71 -1.50 37.13 6.52
C VAL A 71 -2.56 38.18 6.81
N GLY A 72 -2.55 38.74 8.03
CA GLY A 72 -3.54 39.73 8.46
C GLY A 72 -3.39 40.12 9.93
N ASN A 73 -4.25 41.05 10.36
CA ASN A 73 -4.35 41.47 11.75
C ASN A 73 -5.82 41.57 12.15
N GLY A 74 -6.31 40.58 12.87
CA GLY A 74 -7.71 40.51 13.30
C GLY A 74 -8.34 39.14 13.05
N ASN A 75 -9.66 39.09 13.10
CA ASN A 75 -10.41 37.85 12.85
C ASN A 75 -10.44 37.53 11.35
N ALA A 76 -10.13 36.31 11.02
CA ALA A 76 -10.26 35.75 9.67
C ALA A 76 -11.25 34.58 9.70
N ASP A 77 -12.28 34.66 8.90
CA ASP A 77 -13.24 33.59 8.69
C ASP A 77 -12.88 32.81 7.43
N VAL A 78 -12.71 31.52 7.59
CA VAL A 78 -12.30 30.58 6.51
C VAL A 78 -13.40 29.58 6.28
N VAL A 79 -13.84 29.48 5.03
CA VAL A 79 -14.76 28.45 4.53
C VAL A 79 -14.04 27.63 3.47
N ILE A 80 -13.99 26.33 3.66
CA ILE A 80 -13.35 25.38 2.75
C ILE A 80 -14.46 24.52 2.16
N SER A 81 -14.54 24.49 0.85
CA SER A 81 -15.49 23.66 0.10
C SER A 81 -14.74 22.74 -0.86
N GLY A 82 -15.34 21.60 -1.19
CA GLY A 82 -14.76 20.65 -2.12
C GLY A 82 -15.72 19.50 -2.40
N LYS A 83 -15.32 18.61 -3.32
CA LYS A 83 -16.09 17.41 -3.63
C LYS A 83 -15.59 16.25 -2.82
N ALA A 84 -16.47 15.59 -2.07
CA ALA A 84 -16.12 14.38 -1.36
C ALA A 84 -15.69 13.26 -2.33
N LEU A 85 -14.69 12.49 -1.96
CA LEU A 85 -14.25 11.31 -2.70
C LEU A 85 -14.92 10.08 -2.11
N SER A 86 -15.76 9.45 -2.93
CA SER A 86 -16.36 8.16 -2.64
C SER A 86 -15.55 7.04 -3.29
N SER A 87 -15.66 5.82 -2.76
CA SER A 87 -14.98 4.67 -3.33
C SER A 87 -15.93 3.50 -3.53
N SER A 88 -15.77 2.79 -4.64
CA SER A 88 -16.36 1.47 -4.85
C SER A 88 -15.28 0.40 -4.84
N THR A 89 -15.65 -0.80 -4.45
CA THR A 89 -14.72 -1.95 -4.39
C THR A 89 -15.17 -3.05 -5.33
N ALA A 90 -14.20 -3.67 -5.99
CA ALA A 90 -14.39 -4.89 -6.74
C ALA A 90 -13.27 -5.88 -6.43
N ASN A 91 -13.40 -7.12 -6.92
CA ASN A 91 -12.52 -8.20 -6.58
C ASN A 91 -11.89 -8.84 -7.82
N ALA A 92 -10.60 -9.12 -7.74
CA ALA A 92 -9.90 -9.96 -8.71
C ALA A 92 -9.57 -11.31 -8.05
N TYR A 93 -10.00 -12.40 -8.69
CA TYR A 93 -9.84 -13.77 -8.20
C TYR A 93 -8.78 -14.52 -8.97
N VAL A 94 -8.00 -15.35 -8.25
CA VAL A 94 -7.11 -16.36 -8.81
C VAL A 94 -7.35 -17.67 -8.07
N SER A 95 -7.79 -18.70 -8.80
CA SER A 95 -8.00 -20.04 -8.24
C SER A 95 -6.69 -20.83 -8.21
N ILE A 96 -6.54 -21.67 -7.20
CA ILE A 96 -5.38 -22.55 -7.03
C ILE A 96 -5.84 -23.97 -7.35
N LEU A 97 -5.35 -24.52 -8.45
CA LEU A 97 -5.66 -25.88 -8.88
C LEU A 97 -5.14 -26.92 -7.87
N GLY A 98 -5.91 -27.97 -7.63
CA GLY A 98 -5.56 -29.05 -6.71
C GLY A 98 -5.63 -28.67 -5.23
N ALA A 99 -6.36 -27.61 -4.89
CA ALA A 99 -6.66 -27.28 -3.49
C ALA A 99 -7.74 -28.21 -2.93
N ASP A 100 -7.73 -28.37 -1.60
CA ASP A 100 -8.79 -29.06 -0.87
C ASP A 100 -10.13 -28.33 -1.03
N GLU A 101 -11.25 -29.06 -1.07
CA GLU A 101 -12.60 -28.47 -1.15
C GLU A 101 -12.90 -27.57 0.06
N ASN A 102 -12.38 -27.93 1.23
CA ASN A 102 -12.51 -27.18 2.47
C ASN A 102 -11.41 -26.10 2.65
N ALA A 103 -10.56 -25.89 1.65
CA ALA A 103 -9.48 -24.90 1.73
C ALA A 103 -10.03 -23.47 1.82
N SER A 104 -9.32 -22.63 2.54
CA SER A 104 -9.71 -21.24 2.78
C SER A 104 -9.54 -20.35 1.55
N ILE A 105 -10.21 -19.18 1.56
CA ILE A 105 -9.99 -18.10 0.62
C ILE A 105 -9.07 -17.08 1.27
N LYS A 106 -7.94 -16.75 0.65
CA LYS A 106 -7.06 -15.67 1.10
C LYS A 106 -7.53 -14.35 0.51
N THR A 107 -7.94 -13.40 1.34
CA THR A 107 -8.33 -12.06 0.88
C THR A 107 -7.23 -11.05 1.19
N ILE A 108 -6.90 -10.22 0.19
CA ILE A 108 -5.97 -9.10 0.28
C ILE A 108 -6.78 -7.83 0.03
N SER A 109 -6.59 -6.82 0.88
CA SER A 109 -7.24 -5.53 0.76
C SER A 109 -6.21 -4.44 0.99
N ASN A 110 -6.00 -3.61 -0.04
CA ASN A 110 -5.12 -2.43 0.05
C ASN A 110 -5.77 -1.30 -0.76
N PRO A 111 -6.12 -0.17 -0.12
CA PRO A 111 -6.74 0.98 -0.78
C PRO A 111 -5.92 1.58 -1.93
N LEU A 112 -4.61 1.35 -1.95
CA LEU A 112 -3.72 1.81 -3.02
C LEU A 112 -3.84 0.98 -4.31
N VAL A 113 -4.51 -0.17 -4.27
CA VAL A 113 -4.77 -0.98 -5.46
C VAL A 113 -6.03 -0.44 -6.15
N THR A 114 -5.84 0.32 -7.22
CA THR A 114 -6.92 1.07 -7.87
C THR A 114 -7.39 0.48 -9.20
N ASN A 115 -6.79 -0.62 -9.66
CA ASN A 115 -7.20 -1.25 -10.91
C ASN A 115 -7.16 -2.78 -10.86
N SER A 116 -7.98 -3.40 -11.69
CA SER A 116 -8.14 -4.86 -11.76
C SER A 116 -6.88 -5.59 -12.22
N THR A 117 -6.09 -4.97 -13.09
CA THR A 117 -4.84 -5.57 -13.62
C THR A 117 -3.81 -5.74 -12.51
N THR A 118 -3.58 -4.69 -11.72
CA THR A 118 -2.67 -4.73 -10.56
C THR A 118 -3.20 -5.71 -9.51
N ALA A 119 -4.50 -5.68 -9.20
CA ALA A 119 -5.12 -6.61 -8.27
C ALA A 119 -4.93 -8.08 -8.70
N ARG A 120 -5.08 -8.37 -10.00
CA ARG A 120 -4.86 -9.71 -10.55
C ARG A 120 -3.39 -10.14 -10.47
N LYS A 121 -2.44 -9.22 -10.73
CA LYS A 121 -0.99 -9.50 -10.57
C LYS A 121 -0.64 -9.84 -9.13
N ILE A 122 -1.14 -9.07 -8.16
CA ILE A 122 -0.95 -9.33 -6.72
C ILE A 122 -1.57 -10.67 -6.33
N ALA A 123 -2.83 -10.94 -6.74
CA ALA A 123 -3.50 -12.20 -6.45
C ALA A 123 -2.74 -13.40 -7.03
N LYS A 124 -2.20 -13.29 -8.26
CA LYS A 124 -1.39 -14.32 -8.90
C LYS A 124 -0.08 -14.56 -8.16
N PHE A 125 0.63 -13.49 -7.79
CA PHE A 125 1.86 -13.60 -7.01
C PHE A 125 1.63 -14.31 -5.68
N VAL A 126 0.59 -13.91 -4.93
CA VAL A 126 0.26 -14.56 -3.65
C VAL A 126 -0.21 -16.01 -3.86
N ALA A 127 -0.95 -16.30 -4.93
CA ALA A 127 -1.35 -17.67 -5.26
C ALA A 127 -0.15 -18.57 -5.54
N GLU A 128 0.88 -18.08 -6.23
CA GLU A 128 2.14 -18.82 -6.42
C GLU A 128 2.92 -18.95 -5.10
N TYR A 129 2.97 -17.89 -4.31
CA TYR A 129 3.65 -17.91 -3.00
C TYR A 129 3.06 -18.94 -2.04
N VAL A 130 1.73 -19.07 -1.94
CA VAL A 130 1.10 -20.06 -1.04
C VAL A 130 1.28 -21.52 -1.49
N LYS A 131 1.70 -21.75 -2.73
CA LYS A 131 2.11 -23.09 -3.20
C LYS A 131 3.48 -23.50 -2.70
N LEU A 132 4.31 -22.54 -2.28
CA LEU A 132 5.65 -22.81 -1.75
C LEU A 132 5.51 -23.26 -0.29
N ARG A 133 5.89 -24.49 0.02
CA ARG A 133 5.58 -25.13 1.32
C ARG A 133 6.79 -25.52 2.12
N VAL A 134 7.90 -25.71 1.46
CA VAL A 134 9.16 -26.13 2.10
C VAL A 134 9.97 -24.87 2.39
N SER A 135 10.32 -24.66 3.66
CA SER A 135 11.27 -23.64 4.06
C SER A 135 12.62 -24.30 4.31
N SER A 136 13.67 -23.75 3.74
CA SER A 136 15.03 -24.23 3.90
C SER A 136 15.93 -23.05 4.26
N GLU A 137 16.75 -23.22 5.29
CA GLU A 137 17.79 -22.27 5.64
C GLU A 137 19.13 -22.81 5.13
N PHE A 138 19.96 -21.96 4.57
CA PHE A 138 21.29 -22.34 4.10
C PHE A 138 22.28 -21.20 4.32
N ALA A 139 23.53 -21.58 4.57
CA ALA A 139 24.66 -20.68 4.61
C ALA A 139 25.36 -20.69 3.25
N TYR A 140 25.81 -19.53 2.81
CA TYR A 140 26.45 -19.37 1.51
C TYR A 140 27.57 -18.31 1.57
N ARG A 141 28.39 -18.21 0.53
CA ARG A 141 29.26 -17.06 0.34
C ARG A 141 28.37 -15.85 0.10
N GLY A 142 28.46 -14.83 0.95
CA GLY A 142 27.60 -13.66 0.84
C GLY A 142 27.64 -13.06 -0.57
N ASN A 143 26.48 -12.84 -1.15
CA ASN A 143 26.29 -12.09 -2.39
C ASN A 143 25.48 -10.84 -2.08
N PRO A 144 26.07 -9.63 -2.19
CA PRO A 144 25.38 -8.39 -1.88
C PRO A 144 24.27 -8.03 -2.89
N GLU A 145 24.24 -8.69 -4.04
CA GLU A 145 23.19 -8.50 -5.05
C GLU A 145 21.93 -9.33 -4.80
N LEU A 146 21.98 -10.26 -3.83
CA LEU A 146 20.86 -11.14 -3.50
C LEU A 146 19.86 -10.40 -2.61
N ASP A 147 18.67 -10.17 -3.14
CA ASP A 147 17.57 -9.49 -2.43
C ASP A 147 16.44 -10.44 -2.01
N VAL A 148 15.63 -9.97 -1.07
CA VAL A 148 14.37 -10.64 -0.69
C VAL A 148 13.43 -10.63 -1.88
N LEU A 149 12.77 -11.74 -2.14
CA LEU A 149 11.91 -12.06 -3.29
C LEU A 149 12.64 -12.44 -4.56
N ASP A 150 13.96 -12.47 -4.58
CA ASP A 150 14.70 -13.09 -5.68
C ASP A 150 14.43 -14.59 -5.77
N THR A 151 14.49 -15.10 -6.99
CA THR A 151 14.43 -16.54 -7.23
C THR A 151 15.84 -17.07 -7.45
N VAL A 152 16.23 -18.03 -6.62
CA VAL A 152 17.54 -18.70 -6.72
C VAL A 152 17.37 -20.17 -7.08
N CYS A 153 18.32 -20.68 -7.85
CA CYS A 153 18.49 -22.11 -8.07
C CYS A 153 19.41 -22.67 -7.00
N GLY A 154 18.97 -23.71 -6.33
CA GLY A 154 19.79 -24.49 -5.40
C GLY A 154 19.97 -25.91 -5.90
N GLU A 155 21.16 -26.45 -5.70
CA GLU A 155 21.48 -27.86 -5.95
C GLU A 155 21.46 -28.61 -4.62
N SER A 156 20.89 -29.78 -4.61
CA SER A 156 20.85 -30.65 -3.43
C SER A 156 21.09 -32.09 -3.83
N GLU A 157 22.06 -32.72 -3.21
CA GLU A 157 22.38 -34.15 -3.41
C GLU A 157 21.19 -35.07 -3.09
N PHE A 158 20.29 -34.65 -2.19
CA PHE A 158 19.17 -35.48 -1.73
C PHE A 158 17.85 -35.20 -2.48
N THR A 159 17.64 -34.01 -3.00
CA THR A 159 16.33 -33.60 -3.61
C THR A 159 16.45 -33.14 -5.04
N GLY A 160 17.67 -33.14 -5.61
CA GLY A 160 17.95 -32.57 -6.93
C GLY A 160 17.85 -31.05 -6.92
N ASP A 161 17.95 -30.46 -8.12
CA ASP A 161 17.87 -29.02 -8.30
C ASP A 161 16.49 -28.47 -7.95
N PHE A 162 16.46 -27.31 -7.35
CA PHE A 162 15.19 -26.65 -7.00
C PHE A 162 15.29 -25.13 -7.19
N ASN A 163 14.15 -24.53 -7.48
CA ASN A 163 14.00 -23.08 -7.46
C ASN A 163 13.35 -22.65 -6.14
N GLY A 164 13.97 -21.71 -5.45
CA GLY A 164 13.50 -21.15 -4.19
C GLY A 164 13.35 -19.64 -4.25
N LEU A 165 12.32 -19.12 -3.58
CA LEU A 165 12.11 -17.69 -3.38
C LEU A 165 12.80 -17.28 -2.08
N VAL A 166 13.65 -16.26 -2.14
CA VAL A 166 14.35 -15.71 -0.96
C VAL A 166 13.36 -14.97 -0.08
N LEU A 167 13.21 -15.38 1.17
CA LEU A 167 12.35 -14.70 2.15
C LEU A 167 13.13 -13.84 3.13
N HIS A 168 14.34 -14.24 3.41
CA HIS A 168 15.25 -13.53 4.32
C HIS A 168 16.66 -13.69 3.81
N ASN A 169 17.44 -12.63 3.86
CA ASN A 169 18.85 -12.62 3.53
C ASN A 169 19.61 -11.83 4.59
N GLU A 170 20.59 -12.46 5.22
CA GLU A 170 21.51 -11.86 6.18
C GLU A 170 22.92 -11.96 5.62
N ILE A 171 23.61 -10.84 5.51
CA ILE A 171 24.99 -10.78 5.06
C ILE A 171 25.86 -10.28 6.20
N LYS A 172 26.95 -10.97 6.47
CA LYS A 172 27.92 -10.63 7.49
C LYS A 172 29.31 -10.51 6.86
N TYR A 173 30.06 -9.51 7.30
CA TYR A 173 31.44 -9.31 6.94
C TYR A 173 32.31 -9.28 8.20
N ASP A 174 33.25 -10.23 8.29
CA ASP A 174 34.24 -10.33 9.35
C ASP A 174 35.64 -10.65 8.76
N GLY A 175 35.99 -9.97 7.67
CA GLY A 175 37.19 -10.24 6.87
C GLY A 175 36.90 -11.12 5.66
N THR A 176 35.81 -11.88 5.70
CA THR A 176 35.23 -12.59 4.54
C THR A 176 33.73 -12.34 4.48
N LEU A 177 33.20 -12.32 3.26
CA LEU A 177 31.76 -12.18 3.06
C LEU A 177 31.07 -13.52 3.26
N SER A 178 30.14 -13.62 4.20
CA SER A 178 29.31 -14.79 4.48
C SER A 178 27.83 -14.38 4.51
N GLY A 179 26.93 -15.29 4.20
CA GLY A 179 25.52 -15.04 4.23
C GLY A 179 24.71 -16.22 4.73
N LYS A 180 23.53 -15.91 5.27
CA LYS A 180 22.47 -16.87 5.57
C LYS A 180 21.21 -16.43 4.85
N ALA A 181 20.56 -17.35 4.15
CA ALA A 181 19.31 -17.08 3.51
C ALA A 181 18.26 -18.15 3.85
N VAL A 182 17.01 -17.68 3.95
CA VAL A 182 15.85 -18.55 4.10
C VAL A 182 15.12 -18.55 2.77
N LEU A 183 15.02 -19.74 2.17
CA LEU A 183 14.28 -19.97 0.94
C LEU A 183 12.95 -20.65 1.20
N LYS A 184 11.98 -20.32 0.36
CA LYS A 184 10.71 -21.04 0.27
C LYS A 184 10.57 -21.68 -1.10
N ARG A 185 10.25 -22.97 -1.14
CA ARG A 185 10.13 -23.77 -2.36
C ARG A 185 8.89 -24.68 -2.33
N ARG A 186 8.57 -25.27 -3.48
CA ARG A 186 7.49 -26.26 -3.61
C ARG A 186 7.80 -27.58 -2.92
#